data_436c9f84b626d43460fab369d8691d37
#
_entry.id   436c9f84b626d43460fab369d8691d37
#
_cell.length_a   1.000
_cell.length_b   1.000
_cell.length_c   1.000
_cell.angle_alpha   90.00
_cell.angle_beta   90.00
_cell.angle_gamma   90.00
#
_symmetry.space_group_name_H-M   'P 1'
#
loop_
_entity.id
_entity.type
_entity.pdbx_description
1 polymer ?
#
loop_
_entity_poly.entity_id
_entity_poly.type
_entity_poly.pdbx_seq_one_letter_code
_entity_poly.pdbx_strand_id
1 'polypeptide(L)'
;MTTGFSLKNQIIIIGSGNAAMSAGIAALENGSCVTILEKAPEKLSGGNTKYTAGAMRFCFNGMEDLIPLLQDPNDPRLKNTEFGSYSETQFANDLLSFNDGQPLSDEQKILVNQSYDAIKWLASHNIKFEPIFDRQSFKKDGKHVFWGGLALSAANEGIGLFEQERDAFLSLGGELLYEKEVTGLSYTEGQVDGVTVGKEYYAADAVILACGGFEASDEMRAEFVGENWRDAKVRGTPHNTGDGLR
;
A
#
# COMPACT_ATOMS: atom_id res chain seq x y z
N MET A 1 39.77 -3.24 21.01
CA MET A 1 38.74 -3.67 20.06
C MET A 1 37.67 -2.59 20.05
N THR A 2 37.76 -1.67 19.11
CA THR A 2 36.73 -0.64 18.89
C THR A 2 35.56 -1.33 18.19
N THR A 3 34.48 -1.57 18.93
CA THR A 3 33.19 -1.91 18.34
C THR A 3 32.76 -0.72 17.48
N GLY A 4 32.99 -0.84 16.17
CA GLY A 4 32.45 0.11 15.21
C GLY A 4 30.93 0.08 15.30
N PHE A 5 30.31 1.11 15.87
CA PHE A 5 28.91 1.40 15.66
C PHE A 5 28.76 1.69 14.16
N SER A 6 28.21 0.73 13.41
CA SER A 6 27.70 1.02 12.09
C SER A 6 26.57 2.03 12.31
N LEU A 7 26.76 3.26 11.85
CA LEU A 7 25.68 4.24 11.80
C LEU A 7 24.59 3.63 10.91
N LYS A 8 23.42 3.40 11.48
CA LYS A 8 22.27 2.94 10.70
C LYS A 8 21.85 4.09 9.77
N ASN A 9 21.55 3.77 8.53
CA ASN A 9 21.00 4.74 7.60
C ASN A 9 19.67 5.29 8.14
N GLN A 10 19.51 6.60 8.15
CA GLN A 10 18.27 7.28 8.49
C GLN A 10 17.45 7.48 7.23
N ILE A 11 16.28 6.86 7.18
CA ILE A 11 15.32 7.00 6.06
C ILE A 11 14.12 7.79 6.55
N ILE A 12 13.74 8.82 5.78
CA ILE A 12 12.49 9.53 5.98
C ILE A 12 11.50 9.13 4.89
N ILE A 13 10.29 8.81 5.29
CA ILE A 13 9.18 8.49 4.38
C ILE A 13 8.07 9.54 4.56
N ILE A 14 7.60 10.10 3.45
CA ILE A 14 6.60 11.16 3.45
C ILE A 14 5.23 10.58 3.08
N GLY A 15 4.27 10.66 4.04
CA GLY A 15 2.95 10.05 3.95
C GLY A 15 2.86 8.75 4.76
N SER A 16 1.64 8.30 5.08
CA SER A 16 1.39 7.13 5.96
C SER A 16 0.44 6.08 5.36
N GLY A 17 0.21 6.10 4.06
CA GLY A 17 -0.58 5.07 3.38
C GLY A 17 0.16 3.74 3.23
N ASN A 18 -0.48 2.74 2.62
CA ASN A 18 0.08 1.40 2.37
C ASN A 18 1.50 1.43 1.78
N ALA A 19 1.76 2.31 0.80
CA ALA A 19 3.09 2.44 0.20
C ALA A 19 4.15 2.86 1.23
N ALA A 20 3.81 3.82 2.11
CA ALA A 20 4.71 4.29 3.16
C ALA A 20 4.97 3.21 4.21
N MET A 21 3.92 2.54 4.66
CA MET A 21 4.04 1.49 5.68
C MET A 21 4.85 0.30 5.17
N SER A 22 4.55 -0.18 3.95
CA SER A 22 5.31 -1.27 3.34
C SER A 22 6.79 -0.90 3.13
N ALA A 23 7.08 0.31 2.63
CA ALA A 23 8.45 0.78 2.47
C ALA A 23 9.17 0.90 3.83
N GLY A 24 8.47 1.39 4.85
CA GLY A 24 9.01 1.53 6.21
C GLY A 24 9.34 0.20 6.85
N ILE A 25 8.44 -0.77 6.77
CA ILE A 25 8.66 -2.14 7.27
C ILE A 25 9.87 -2.76 6.57
N ALA A 26 9.92 -2.69 5.24
CA ALA A 26 11.04 -3.24 4.47
C ALA A 26 12.39 -2.57 4.81
N ALA A 27 12.41 -1.26 5.02
CA ALA A 27 13.63 -0.54 5.40
C ALA A 27 14.11 -0.92 6.81
N LEU A 28 13.18 -1.08 7.77
CA LEU A 28 13.50 -1.53 9.13
C LEU A 28 14.06 -2.96 9.14
N GLU A 29 13.48 -3.89 8.36
CA GLU A 29 14.00 -5.24 8.20
C GLU A 29 15.45 -5.26 7.65
N ASN A 30 15.77 -4.30 6.79
CA ASN A 30 17.12 -4.13 6.24
C ASN A 30 18.06 -3.32 7.16
N GLY A 31 17.64 -3.06 8.40
CA GLY A 31 18.48 -2.49 9.45
C GLY A 31 18.58 -0.97 9.46
N SER A 32 17.77 -0.26 8.68
CA SER A 32 17.71 1.20 8.70
C SER A 32 16.97 1.73 9.94
N CYS A 33 17.15 3.00 10.29
CA CYS A 33 16.24 3.76 11.13
C CYS A 33 15.22 4.45 10.22
N VAL A 34 13.93 4.40 10.58
CA VAL A 34 12.87 4.94 9.72
C VAL A 34 11.95 5.86 10.51
N THR A 35 11.77 7.08 10.00
CA THR A 35 10.75 8.01 10.48
C THR A 35 9.75 8.30 9.35
N ILE A 36 8.48 8.06 9.59
CA ILE A 36 7.38 8.43 8.70
C ILE A 36 6.82 9.79 9.15
N LEU A 37 6.74 10.74 8.21
CA LEU A 37 6.14 12.06 8.42
C LEU A 37 4.79 12.12 7.72
N GLU A 38 3.72 12.26 8.50
CA GLU A 38 2.34 12.35 8.01
C GLU A 38 1.78 13.74 8.29
N LYS A 39 1.26 14.42 7.25
CA LYS A 39 0.68 15.76 7.42
C LYS A 39 -0.67 15.78 8.13
N ALA A 40 -1.44 14.69 7.99
CA ALA A 40 -2.73 14.58 8.65
C ALA A 40 -2.58 14.35 10.16
N PRO A 41 -3.56 14.76 10.98
CA PRO A 41 -3.63 14.33 12.37
C PRO A 41 -3.87 12.81 12.42
N GLU A 42 -3.47 12.16 13.50
CA GLU A 42 -3.53 10.70 13.70
C GLU A 42 -4.88 10.10 13.27
N LYS A 43 -5.98 10.71 13.66
CA LYS A 43 -7.34 10.25 13.35
C LYS A 43 -7.61 10.16 11.85
N LEU A 44 -7.00 11.02 11.04
CA LEU A 44 -7.18 11.11 9.59
C LEU A 44 -6.01 10.52 8.79
N SER A 45 -4.99 9.97 9.46
CA SER A 45 -3.83 9.34 8.83
C SER A 45 -4.18 8.05 8.08
N GLY A 46 -3.24 7.56 7.28
CA GLY A 46 -3.41 6.34 6.49
C GLY A 46 -3.81 6.58 5.02
N GLY A 47 -3.92 7.84 4.61
CA GLY A 47 -4.19 8.22 3.22
C GLY A 47 -5.44 7.53 2.67
N ASN A 48 -5.46 7.28 1.37
CA ASN A 48 -6.57 6.58 0.72
C ASN A 48 -6.65 5.09 1.09
N THR A 49 -5.64 4.51 1.68
CA THR A 49 -5.68 3.11 2.15
C THR A 49 -6.90 2.85 3.04
N LYS A 50 -7.19 3.75 3.98
CA LYS A 50 -8.34 3.63 4.90
C LYS A 50 -9.71 3.70 4.22
N TYR A 51 -9.80 4.25 3.01
CA TYR A 51 -11.06 4.41 2.28
C TYR A 51 -11.30 3.28 1.26
N THR A 52 -10.37 2.32 1.17
CA THR A 52 -10.52 1.16 0.29
C THR A 52 -11.30 0.03 0.96
N ALA A 53 -11.66 -0.97 0.17
CA ALA A 53 -12.15 -2.24 0.69
C ALA A 53 -11.04 -3.17 1.20
N GLY A 54 -9.79 -2.72 1.23
CA GLY A 54 -8.65 -3.56 1.61
C GLY A 54 -8.39 -4.74 0.68
N ALA A 55 -9.10 -4.83 -0.45
CA ALA A 55 -8.96 -5.92 -1.41
C ALA A 55 -7.68 -5.76 -2.23
N MET A 56 -6.98 -6.86 -2.40
CA MET A 56 -5.73 -6.91 -3.16
C MET A 56 -5.82 -7.93 -4.29
N ARG A 57 -5.37 -7.53 -5.49
CA ARG A 57 -5.28 -8.42 -6.64
C ARG A 57 -3.91 -9.04 -6.70
N PHE A 58 -3.85 -10.36 -6.71
CA PHE A 58 -2.60 -11.12 -6.78
C PHE A 58 -2.82 -12.49 -7.42
N CYS A 59 -1.76 -13.09 -7.91
CA CYS A 59 -1.79 -14.42 -8.51
C CYS A 59 -1.87 -15.50 -7.43
N PHE A 60 -2.67 -16.55 -7.68
CA PHE A 60 -2.75 -17.73 -6.82
C PHE A 60 -3.23 -18.95 -7.64
N ASN A 61 -2.86 -20.17 -7.23
CA ASN A 61 -3.20 -21.38 -7.95
C ASN A 61 -4.41 -22.12 -7.38
N GLY A 62 -4.83 -21.78 -6.15
CA GLY A 62 -5.95 -22.43 -5.51
C GLY A 62 -6.09 -22.07 -4.03
N MET A 63 -6.93 -22.81 -3.34
CA MET A 63 -7.21 -22.61 -1.92
C MET A 63 -5.96 -22.79 -1.05
N GLU A 64 -5.05 -23.65 -1.43
CA GLU A 64 -3.80 -23.93 -0.74
C GLU A 64 -2.88 -22.71 -0.64
N ASP A 65 -2.90 -21.80 -1.63
CA ASP A 65 -2.17 -20.55 -1.60
C ASP A 65 -2.86 -19.52 -0.68
N LEU A 66 -4.18 -19.61 -0.51
CA LEU A 66 -4.97 -18.60 0.20
C LEU A 66 -5.09 -18.90 1.71
N ILE A 67 -5.26 -20.16 2.10
CA ILE A 67 -5.46 -20.56 3.50
C ILE A 67 -4.38 -20.02 4.45
N PRO A 68 -3.07 -20.06 4.11
CA PRO A 68 -2.02 -19.55 5.00
C PRO A 68 -2.10 -18.03 5.28
N LEU A 69 -2.83 -17.29 4.45
CA LEU A 69 -2.97 -15.85 4.54
C LEU A 69 -4.15 -15.44 5.44
N LEU A 70 -5.08 -16.37 5.72
CA LEU A 70 -6.36 -16.06 6.35
C LEU A 70 -6.23 -15.80 7.85
N GLN A 71 -7.02 -14.86 8.33
CA GLN A 71 -7.24 -14.63 9.76
C GLN A 71 -7.89 -15.85 10.44
N ASP A 72 -8.88 -16.46 9.78
CA ASP A 72 -9.53 -17.70 10.21
C ASP A 72 -9.41 -18.79 9.13
N PRO A 73 -8.37 -19.63 9.17
CA PRO A 73 -8.22 -20.73 8.24
C PRO A 73 -9.25 -21.87 8.46
N ASN A 74 -10.03 -21.81 9.53
CA ASN A 74 -11.07 -22.80 9.87
C ASN A 74 -12.49 -22.30 9.61
N ASP A 75 -12.67 -21.16 8.93
CA ASP A 75 -14.00 -20.65 8.57
C ASP A 75 -14.82 -21.77 7.90
N PRO A 76 -15.99 -22.15 8.45
CA PRO A 76 -16.80 -23.25 7.92
C PRO A 76 -17.25 -23.05 6.48
N ARG A 77 -17.31 -21.80 6.00
CA ARG A 77 -17.64 -21.46 4.60
C ARG A 77 -16.61 -21.99 3.61
N LEU A 78 -15.35 -22.10 4.01
CA LEU A 78 -14.25 -22.57 3.16
C LEU A 78 -14.50 -23.97 2.62
N LYS A 79 -15.18 -24.85 3.38
CA LYS A 79 -15.51 -26.23 2.96
C LYS A 79 -16.42 -26.27 1.72
N ASN A 80 -17.20 -25.21 1.50
CA ASN A 80 -18.11 -25.08 0.38
C ASN A 80 -17.74 -23.88 -0.50
N THR A 81 -16.42 -23.64 -0.69
CA THR A 81 -15.91 -22.53 -1.48
C THR A 81 -15.00 -23.02 -2.59
N GLU A 82 -15.21 -22.51 -3.78
CA GLU A 82 -14.36 -22.66 -4.95
C GLU A 82 -13.72 -21.32 -5.27
N PHE A 83 -12.41 -21.15 -4.98
CA PHE A 83 -11.68 -19.92 -5.31
C PHE A 83 -11.19 -19.90 -6.76
N GLY A 84 -11.07 -21.09 -7.40
CA GLY A 84 -10.42 -21.20 -8.68
C GLY A 84 -8.94 -20.89 -8.59
N SER A 85 -8.41 -20.31 -9.66
CA SER A 85 -7.04 -19.80 -9.75
C SER A 85 -7.02 -18.46 -10.48
N TYR A 86 -5.99 -17.67 -10.26
CA TYR A 86 -5.74 -16.45 -11.02
C TYR A 86 -4.26 -16.41 -11.38
N SER A 87 -3.97 -16.83 -12.60
CA SER A 87 -2.59 -16.98 -13.08
C SER A 87 -1.95 -15.64 -13.46
N GLU A 88 -0.62 -15.63 -13.54
CA GLU A 88 0.15 -14.48 -14.05
C GLU A 88 -0.30 -14.09 -15.47
N THR A 89 -0.60 -15.08 -16.31
CA THR A 89 -1.12 -14.82 -17.67
C THR A 89 -2.47 -14.11 -17.65
N GLN A 90 -3.37 -14.50 -16.73
CA GLN A 90 -4.66 -13.82 -16.58
C GLN A 90 -4.47 -12.39 -16.08
N PHE A 91 -3.62 -12.20 -15.06
CA PHE A 91 -3.35 -10.87 -14.54
C PHE A 91 -2.71 -9.96 -15.59
N ALA A 92 -1.72 -10.48 -16.35
CA ALA A 92 -1.10 -9.75 -17.44
C ALA A 92 -2.14 -9.35 -18.51
N ASN A 93 -3.04 -10.26 -18.91
CA ASN A 93 -4.09 -9.96 -19.86
C ASN A 93 -5.10 -8.92 -19.35
N ASP A 94 -5.46 -8.99 -18.08
CA ASP A 94 -6.32 -7.97 -17.45
C ASP A 94 -5.66 -6.58 -17.52
N LEU A 95 -4.36 -6.47 -17.21
CA LEU A 95 -3.63 -5.21 -17.32
C LEU A 95 -3.53 -4.72 -18.78
N LEU A 96 -3.24 -5.61 -19.72
CA LEU A 96 -3.18 -5.27 -21.15
C LEU A 96 -4.49 -4.70 -21.67
N SER A 97 -5.63 -5.12 -21.12
CA SER A 97 -6.94 -4.60 -21.54
C SER A 97 -7.12 -3.09 -21.26
N PHE A 98 -6.29 -2.50 -20.40
CA PHE A 98 -6.28 -1.08 -20.04
C PHE A 98 -5.08 -0.30 -20.59
N ASN A 99 -4.17 -0.97 -21.32
CA ASN A 99 -2.91 -0.37 -21.78
C ASN A 99 -3.00 0.27 -23.17
N ASP A 100 -4.19 0.48 -23.73
CA ASP A 100 -4.41 1.08 -25.07
C ASP A 100 -3.54 0.45 -26.16
N GLY A 101 -3.37 -0.88 -26.11
CA GLY A 101 -2.56 -1.64 -27.06
C GLY A 101 -1.05 -1.59 -26.82
N GLN A 102 -0.59 -0.93 -25.75
CA GLN A 102 0.82 -0.93 -25.38
C GLN A 102 1.19 -2.21 -24.60
N PRO A 103 2.42 -2.73 -24.75
CA PRO A 103 2.89 -3.85 -23.95
C PRO A 103 2.99 -3.47 -22.48
N LEU A 104 3.02 -4.50 -21.59
CA LEU A 104 3.25 -4.27 -20.16
C LEU A 104 4.58 -3.57 -19.92
N SER A 105 4.58 -2.56 -19.06
CA SER A 105 5.81 -1.95 -18.55
C SER A 105 6.56 -2.95 -17.66
N ASP A 106 7.81 -2.63 -17.30
CA ASP A 106 8.60 -3.48 -16.43
C ASP A 106 8.02 -3.50 -14.99
N GLU A 107 7.45 -2.39 -14.53
CA GLU A 107 6.74 -2.31 -13.24
C GLU A 107 5.48 -3.18 -13.24
N GLN A 108 4.71 -3.18 -14.33
CA GLN A 108 3.54 -4.06 -14.45
C GLN A 108 3.94 -5.53 -14.47
N LYS A 109 5.05 -5.91 -15.12
CA LYS A 109 5.58 -7.28 -15.07
C LYS A 109 6.02 -7.68 -13.68
N ILE A 110 6.72 -6.79 -12.95
CA ILE A 110 7.10 -7.01 -11.54
C ILE A 110 5.84 -7.21 -10.69
N LEU A 111 4.84 -6.34 -10.84
CA LEU A 111 3.56 -6.46 -10.12
C LEU A 111 2.93 -7.83 -10.35
N VAL A 112 2.82 -8.30 -11.60
CA VAL A 112 2.24 -9.61 -11.92
C VAL A 112 3.03 -10.73 -11.26
N ASN A 113 4.34 -10.76 -11.50
CA ASN A 113 5.20 -11.90 -11.13
C ASN A 113 5.47 -12.00 -9.62
N GLN A 114 5.41 -10.87 -8.90
CA GLN A 114 5.73 -10.83 -7.45
C GLN A 114 4.50 -10.60 -6.57
N SER A 115 3.30 -10.54 -7.15
CA SER A 115 2.08 -10.18 -6.40
C SER A 115 1.79 -11.14 -5.24
N TYR A 116 1.93 -12.45 -5.43
CA TYR A 116 1.71 -13.43 -4.38
C TYR A 116 2.77 -13.34 -3.27
N ASP A 117 4.03 -13.17 -3.64
CA ASP A 117 5.11 -13.02 -2.67
C ASP A 117 4.97 -11.76 -1.83
N ALA A 118 4.49 -10.65 -2.42
CA ALA A 118 4.17 -9.44 -1.68
C ALA A 118 3.07 -9.66 -0.63
N ILE A 119 2.01 -10.41 -0.97
CA ILE A 119 0.94 -10.73 -0.01
C ILE A 119 1.43 -11.67 1.10
N LYS A 120 2.25 -12.66 0.77
CA LYS A 120 2.90 -13.52 1.78
C LYS A 120 3.80 -12.70 2.72
N TRP A 121 4.54 -11.75 2.17
CA TRP A 121 5.38 -10.87 2.97
C TRP A 121 4.54 -10.02 3.94
N LEU A 122 3.42 -9.42 3.50
CA LEU A 122 2.49 -8.74 4.39
C LEU A 122 1.96 -9.70 5.48
N ALA A 123 1.55 -10.91 5.11
CA ALA A 123 1.06 -11.91 6.08
C ALA A 123 2.14 -12.30 7.11
N SER A 124 3.43 -12.34 6.72
CA SER A 124 4.54 -12.60 7.64
C SER A 124 4.73 -11.50 8.71
N HIS A 125 4.23 -10.30 8.43
CA HIS A 125 4.17 -9.15 9.36
C HIS A 125 2.84 -9.05 10.13
N ASN A 126 2.10 -10.15 10.22
CA ASN A 126 0.80 -10.25 10.91
C ASN A 126 -0.35 -9.46 10.26
N ILE A 127 -0.20 -8.98 9.03
CA ILE A 127 -1.33 -8.49 8.27
C ILE A 127 -2.21 -9.69 7.88
N LYS A 128 -3.45 -9.71 8.34
CA LYS A 128 -4.40 -10.81 8.17
C LYS A 128 -5.40 -10.48 7.08
N PHE A 129 -5.79 -11.53 6.36
CA PHE A 129 -6.74 -11.43 5.26
C PHE A 129 -7.99 -12.27 5.52
N GLU A 130 -9.06 -11.92 4.82
CA GLU A 130 -10.33 -12.65 4.83
C GLU A 130 -10.93 -12.73 3.42
N PRO A 131 -11.68 -13.80 3.10
CA PRO A 131 -12.31 -13.95 1.80
C PRO A 131 -13.44 -12.94 1.59
N ILE A 132 -13.51 -12.34 0.41
CA ILE A 132 -14.52 -11.32 0.05
C ILE A 132 -15.79 -12.03 -0.45
N PHE A 133 -16.49 -12.78 0.41
CA PHE A 133 -17.66 -13.57 0.04
C PHE A 133 -18.78 -12.76 -0.61
N ASP A 134 -19.08 -11.58 -0.06
CA ASP A 134 -20.28 -10.82 -0.46
C ASP A 134 -20.12 -10.07 -1.78
N ARG A 135 -18.89 -9.75 -2.17
CA ARG A 135 -18.62 -8.90 -3.34
C ARG A 135 -17.87 -9.62 -4.47
N GLN A 136 -17.18 -10.72 -4.15
CA GLN A 136 -16.32 -11.44 -5.09
C GLN A 136 -16.68 -12.91 -5.24
N SER A 137 -17.84 -13.33 -4.71
CA SER A 137 -18.39 -14.66 -4.94
C SER A 137 -19.88 -14.64 -5.25
N PHE A 138 -20.35 -15.69 -5.92
CA PHE A 138 -21.74 -15.97 -6.11
C PHE A 138 -22.06 -17.40 -5.66
N LYS A 139 -23.32 -17.68 -5.34
CA LYS A 139 -23.73 -19.04 -4.96
C LYS A 139 -24.11 -19.83 -6.18
N LYS A 140 -23.50 -21.02 -6.34
CA LYS A 140 -23.83 -22.01 -7.35
C LYS A 140 -23.80 -23.40 -6.71
N ASP A 141 -24.87 -24.15 -6.85
CA ASP A 141 -25.01 -25.54 -6.34
C ASP A 141 -24.63 -25.68 -4.85
N GLY A 142 -25.00 -24.69 -4.03
CA GLY A 142 -24.72 -24.63 -2.59
C GLY A 142 -23.31 -24.20 -2.22
N LYS A 143 -22.45 -23.88 -3.20
CA LYS A 143 -21.08 -23.43 -3.00
C LYS A 143 -20.94 -21.93 -3.24
N HIS A 144 -19.97 -21.32 -2.60
CA HIS A 144 -19.44 -20.01 -2.97
C HIS A 144 -18.42 -20.17 -4.09
N VAL A 145 -18.63 -19.52 -5.22
CA VAL A 145 -17.72 -19.55 -6.37
C VAL A 145 -17.14 -18.14 -6.56
N PHE A 146 -15.84 -18.01 -6.40
CA PHE A 146 -15.11 -16.78 -6.62
C PHE A 146 -14.71 -16.63 -8.10
N TRP A 147 -14.44 -15.39 -8.51
CA TRP A 147 -13.90 -15.10 -9.84
C TRP A 147 -12.76 -14.07 -9.77
N GLY A 148 -11.80 -14.20 -10.69
CA GLY A 148 -10.68 -13.29 -10.85
C GLY A 148 -9.73 -13.23 -9.66
N GLY A 149 -8.86 -12.22 -9.62
CA GLY A 149 -7.75 -12.12 -8.68
C GLY A 149 -8.04 -11.36 -7.38
N LEU A 150 -9.29 -10.96 -7.11
CA LEU A 150 -9.67 -10.24 -5.88
C LEU A 150 -10.34 -11.17 -4.87
N ALA A 151 -9.69 -12.28 -4.53
CA ALA A 151 -10.28 -13.27 -3.63
C ALA A 151 -10.26 -12.83 -2.15
N LEU A 152 -9.26 -12.06 -1.74
CA LEU A 152 -9.03 -11.66 -0.37
C LEU A 152 -9.00 -10.14 -0.19
N SER A 153 -9.45 -9.69 0.98
CA SER A 153 -9.22 -8.35 1.51
C SER A 153 -8.47 -8.45 2.85
N ALA A 154 -7.79 -7.37 3.23
CA ALA A 154 -7.30 -7.28 4.60
C ALA A 154 -8.49 -7.34 5.57
N ALA A 155 -8.30 -7.99 6.71
CA ALA A 155 -9.32 -8.06 7.76
C ALA A 155 -9.67 -6.64 8.22
N ASN A 156 -10.98 -6.35 8.34
CA ASN A 156 -11.51 -5.01 8.58
C ASN A 156 -11.21 -4.00 7.45
N GLU A 157 -11.12 -4.48 6.21
CA GLU A 157 -10.99 -3.67 4.98
C GLU A 157 -9.75 -2.74 5.01
N GLY A 158 -9.84 -1.56 4.38
CA GLY A 158 -8.73 -0.60 4.30
C GLY A 158 -8.34 0.02 5.64
N ILE A 159 -9.28 0.12 6.58
CA ILE A 159 -8.99 0.57 7.95
C ILE A 159 -8.08 -0.45 8.63
N GLY A 160 -8.47 -1.73 8.58
CA GLY A 160 -7.70 -2.80 9.18
C GLY A 160 -6.35 -3.01 8.50
N LEU A 161 -6.26 -2.84 7.18
CA LEU A 161 -4.98 -2.87 6.47
C LEU A 161 -4.01 -1.84 7.06
N PHE A 162 -4.44 -0.56 7.12
CA PHE A 162 -3.61 0.51 7.66
C PHE A 162 -3.22 0.27 9.13
N GLU A 163 -4.17 -0.13 9.98
CA GLU A 163 -3.91 -0.35 11.40
C GLU A 163 -2.90 -1.48 11.62
N GLN A 164 -3.04 -2.60 10.92
CA GLN A 164 -2.13 -3.73 11.03
C GLN A 164 -0.73 -3.38 10.51
N GLU A 165 -0.62 -2.69 9.38
CA GLU A 165 0.67 -2.23 8.84
C GLU A 165 1.35 -1.24 9.78
N ARG A 166 0.60 -0.27 10.33
CA ARG A 166 1.11 0.69 11.33
C ARG A 166 1.66 -0.04 12.56
N ASP A 167 0.90 -0.98 13.08
CA ASP A 167 1.29 -1.73 14.29
C ASP A 167 2.53 -2.59 14.01
N ALA A 168 2.64 -3.20 12.83
CA ALA A 168 3.84 -3.91 12.39
C ALA A 168 5.05 -2.97 12.29
N PHE A 169 4.89 -1.80 11.64
CA PHE A 169 5.94 -0.78 11.51
C PHE A 169 6.44 -0.30 12.88
N LEU A 170 5.53 0.04 13.79
CA LEU A 170 5.89 0.51 15.13
C LEU A 170 6.56 -0.61 15.96
N SER A 171 6.10 -1.86 15.84
CA SER A 171 6.68 -3.00 16.54
C SER A 171 8.14 -3.29 16.14
N LEU A 172 8.50 -2.97 14.90
CA LEU A 172 9.87 -3.04 14.38
C LEU A 172 10.76 -1.85 14.80
N GLY A 173 10.21 -0.90 15.55
CA GLY A 173 10.93 0.27 16.04
C GLY A 173 10.91 1.47 15.09
N GLY A 174 10.01 1.51 14.12
CA GLY A 174 9.76 2.68 13.30
C GLY A 174 9.11 3.83 14.08
N GLU A 175 9.34 5.06 13.65
CA GLU A 175 8.75 6.26 14.22
C GLU A 175 7.72 6.86 13.26
N LEU A 176 6.51 7.16 13.74
CA LEU A 176 5.45 7.78 12.96
C LEU A 176 5.02 9.10 13.63
N LEU A 177 5.27 10.21 12.94
CA LEU A 177 4.98 11.55 13.41
C LEU A 177 3.82 12.14 12.60
N TYR A 178 2.78 12.55 13.30
CA TYR A 178 1.59 13.19 12.72
C TYR A 178 1.68 14.71 12.74
N GLU A 179 0.86 15.37 11.94
CA GLU A 179 0.82 16.84 11.80
C GLU A 179 2.19 17.41 11.39
N LYS A 180 2.93 16.62 10.60
CA LYS A 180 4.26 16.94 10.05
C LYS A 180 4.17 17.08 8.53
N GLU A 181 3.68 18.21 8.08
CA GLU A 181 3.60 18.54 6.66
C GLU A 181 4.99 18.88 6.11
N VAL A 182 5.53 17.98 5.30
CA VAL A 182 6.80 18.21 4.60
C VAL A 182 6.57 19.27 3.51
N THR A 183 7.34 20.32 3.55
CA THR A 183 7.23 21.49 2.66
C THR A 183 8.35 21.57 1.62
N GLY A 184 9.37 20.71 1.73
CA GLY A 184 10.46 20.68 0.76
C GLY A 184 11.49 19.62 1.06
N LEU A 185 12.27 19.28 0.01
CA LEU A 185 13.48 18.46 0.12
C LEU A 185 14.68 19.36 0.34
N SER A 186 15.61 18.95 1.18
CA SER A 186 16.91 19.59 1.37
C SER A 186 17.98 18.89 0.54
N TYR A 187 18.95 19.67 0.06
CA TYR A 187 20.02 19.19 -0.81
C TYR A 187 21.36 19.74 -0.37
N THR A 188 22.35 18.87 -0.29
CA THR A 188 23.75 19.25 -0.16
C THR A 188 24.55 18.61 -1.30
N GLU A 189 25.29 19.42 -2.05
CA GLU A 189 26.11 18.99 -3.20
C GLU A 189 25.32 18.18 -4.27
N GLY A 190 24.02 18.52 -4.43
CA GLY A 190 23.14 17.87 -5.42
C GLY A 190 22.53 16.54 -4.96
N GLN A 191 22.76 16.14 -3.73
CA GLN A 191 22.14 14.95 -3.11
C GLN A 191 21.09 15.38 -2.07
N VAL A 192 19.99 14.64 -2.00
CA VAL A 192 19.00 14.84 -0.94
C VAL A 192 19.64 14.42 0.40
N ASP A 193 19.59 15.32 1.38
CA ASP A 193 20.14 15.12 2.71
C ASP A 193 19.09 15.23 3.84
N GLY A 194 17.85 15.50 3.48
CA GLY A 194 16.75 15.60 4.44
C GLY A 194 15.52 16.27 3.89
N VAL A 195 14.62 16.63 4.79
CA VAL A 195 13.36 17.30 4.48
C VAL A 195 13.11 18.46 5.44
N THR A 196 12.25 19.40 5.03
CA THR A 196 11.81 20.53 5.87
C THR A 196 10.32 20.39 6.20
N VAL A 197 9.97 20.67 7.45
CA VAL A 197 8.60 20.77 7.97
C VAL A 197 8.45 22.16 8.59
N GLY A 198 7.93 23.11 7.83
CA GLY A 198 7.94 24.50 8.23
C GLY A 198 9.37 25.03 8.47
N LYS A 199 9.76 25.24 9.74
CA LYS A 199 11.13 25.67 10.11
C LYS A 199 11.99 24.52 10.66
N GLU A 200 11.43 23.36 10.86
CA GLU A 200 12.16 22.18 11.36
C GLU A 200 12.87 21.48 10.19
N TYR A 201 14.07 20.99 10.45
CA TYR A 201 14.85 20.18 9.52
C TYR A 201 15.00 18.77 10.05
N TYR A 202 14.72 17.79 9.21
CA TYR A 202 14.90 16.37 9.48
C TYR A 202 15.97 15.83 8.54
N ALA A 203 17.14 15.47 9.07
CA ALA A 203 18.23 14.89 8.30
C ALA A 203 17.87 13.46 7.87
N ALA A 204 18.27 13.07 6.66
CA ALA A 204 18.08 11.73 6.13
C ALA A 204 19.16 11.34 5.12
N ASP A 205 19.59 10.08 5.15
CA ASP A 205 20.45 9.50 4.10
C ASP A 205 19.64 9.18 2.82
N ALA A 206 18.32 8.97 2.97
CA ALA A 206 17.40 8.79 1.86
C ALA A 206 15.98 9.26 2.22
N VAL A 207 15.25 9.70 1.21
CA VAL A 207 13.84 10.12 1.33
C VAL A 207 12.98 9.33 0.37
N ILE A 208 11.87 8.77 0.87
CA ILE A 208 10.86 8.05 0.07
C ILE A 208 9.60 8.90 0.00
N LEU A 209 9.20 9.27 -1.21
CA LEU A 209 7.92 9.95 -1.46
C LEU A 209 6.79 8.93 -1.55
N ALA A 210 5.92 8.90 -0.54
CA ALA A 210 4.75 8.04 -0.47
C ALA A 210 3.47 8.85 -0.19
N CYS A 211 3.40 10.06 -0.76
CA CYS A 211 2.39 11.07 -0.50
C CYS A 211 1.01 10.77 -1.13
N GLY A 212 0.87 9.65 -1.85
CA GLY A 212 -0.34 9.32 -2.62
C GLY A 212 -0.48 10.15 -3.89
N GLY A 213 -1.71 10.32 -4.35
CA GLY A 213 -2.03 11.00 -5.59
C GLY A 213 -2.50 12.44 -5.40
N PHE A 214 -3.27 12.92 -6.37
CA PHE A 214 -3.78 14.30 -6.42
C PHE A 214 -5.31 14.38 -6.50
N GLU A 215 -6.00 13.30 -6.24
CA GLU A 215 -7.44 13.18 -6.43
C GLU A 215 -8.27 14.12 -5.54
N ALA A 216 -7.69 14.65 -4.46
CA ALA A 216 -8.33 15.68 -3.63
C ALA A 216 -8.07 17.13 -4.13
N SER A 217 -7.21 17.33 -5.14
CA SER A 217 -6.96 18.64 -5.75
C SER A 217 -7.86 18.86 -6.95
N ASP A 218 -8.78 19.84 -6.85
CA ASP A 218 -9.68 20.23 -7.93
C ASP A 218 -8.90 20.72 -9.16
N GLU A 219 -7.84 21.49 -8.93
CA GLU A 219 -6.99 22.04 -9.98
C GLU A 219 -6.25 20.93 -10.73
N MET A 220 -5.60 20.01 -10.02
CA MET A 220 -4.84 18.94 -10.65
C MET A 220 -5.76 17.95 -11.39
N ARG A 221 -6.97 17.69 -10.87
CA ARG A 221 -7.95 16.89 -11.60
C ARG A 221 -8.36 17.57 -12.91
N ALA A 222 -8.62 18.88 -12.87
CA ALA A 222 -8.95 19.62 -14.08
C ALA A 222 -7.81 19.64 -15.09
N GLU A 223 -6.58 19.82 -14.63
CA GLU A 223 -5.38 19.93 -15.47
C GLU A 223 -4.99 18.58 -16.09
N PHE A 224 -4.90 17.51 -15.30
CA PHE A 224 -4.33 16.23 -15.73
C PHE A 224 -5.37 15.20 -16.19
N VAL A 225 -6.62 15.31 -15.72
CA VAL A 225 -7.70 14.37 -16.08
C VAL A 225 -8.71 15.02 -17.02
N GLY A 226 -8.98 16.30 -16.84
CA GLY A 226 -9.87 17.08 -17.67
C GLY A 226 -10.81 17.98 -16.86
N GLU A 227 -11.23 19.11 -17.44
CA GLU A 227 -12.02 20.13 -16.74
C GLU A 227 -13.32 19.58 -16.14
N ASN A 228 -13.94 18.57 -16.77
CA ASN A 228 -15.15 17.92 -16.25
C ASN A 228 -14.95 17.20 -14.91
N TRP A 229 -13.70 16.96 -14.50
CA TRP A 229 -13.36 16.29 -13.24
C TRP A 229 -13.11 17.25 -12.08
N ARG A 230 -13.13 18.56 -12.33
CA ARG A 230 -12.91 19.60 -11.30
C ARG A 230 -13.84 19.40 -10.12
N ASP A 231 -15.14 19.26 -10.38
CA ASP A 231 -16.18 19.16 -9.35
C ASP A 231 -16.51 17.72 -8.92
N ALA A 232 -15.69 16.73 -9.33
CA ALA A 232 -15.92 15.34 -8.99
C ALA A 232 -15.88 15.11 -7.48
N LYS A 233 -16.86 14.36 -6.95
CA LYS A 233 -16.88 13.95 -5.56
C LYS A 233 -15.98 12.75 -5.36
N VAL A 234 -14.92 12.92 -4.59
CA VAL A 234 -13.94 11.87 -4.29
C VAL A 234 -14.25 11.24 -2.94
N ARG A 235 -14.41 9.91 -2.92
CA ARG A 235 -14.47 9.14 -1.68
C ARG A 235 -13.04 8.78 -1.29
N GLY A 236 -12.40 9.62 -0.48
CA GLY A 236 -11.00 9.45 -0.10
C GLY A 236 -10.59 10.45 0.94
N THR A 237 -9.29 10.44 1.25
CA THR A 237 -8.70 11.44 2.14
C THR A 237 -8.70 12.81 1.47
N PRO A 238 -8.96 13.90 2.23
CA PRO A 238 -8.80 15.27 1.71
C PRO A 238 -7.32 15.69 1.54
N HIS A 239 -6.38 14.83 1.94
CA HIS A 239 -4.95 15.14 1.99
C HIS A 239 -4.16 14.70 0.76
N ASN A 240 -4.75 13.98 -0.20
CA ASN A 240 -4.08 13.61 -1.46
C ASN A 240 -4.16 14.77 -2.47
N THR A 241 -3.35 15.80 -2.24
CA THR A 241 -3.34 17.07 -2.98
C THR A 241 -2.22 17.20 -4.01
N GLY A 242 -1.48 16.11 -4.25
CA GLY A 242 -0.43 16.06 -5.27
C GLY A 242 0.92 16.59 -4.80
N ASP A 243 1.16 16.67 -3.50
CA ASP A 243 2.35 17.33 -2.93
C ASP A 243 3.67 16.65 -3.35
N GLY A 244 3.66 15.33 -3.55
CA GLY A 244 4.83 14.60 -4.03
C GLY A 244 5.03 14.63 -5.57
N LEU A 245 4.13 15.31 -6.30
CA LEU A 245 4.15 15.39 -7.77
C LEU A 245 4.48 16.81 -8.29
N ARG A 246 4.64 17.78 -7.40
CA ARG A 246 4.93 19.20 -7.69
C ARG A 246 6.36 19.59 -7.44
#